data_3aa71a7ed0db5183f881f7d17d9fcd2e
#
_entry.id   3aa71a7ed0db5183f881f7d17d9fcd2e
#
_cell.length_a   1.000
_cell.length_b   1.000
_cell.length_c   1.000
_cell.angle_alpha   90.00
_cell.angle_beta   90.00
_cell.angle_gamma   90.00
#
_symmetry.space_group_name_H-M   'P 1'
#
loop_
_entity.id
_entity.type
_entity.pdbx_description
1 polymer ?
#
loop_
_entity_poly.entity_id
_entity_poly.type
_entity_poly.pdbx_seq_one_letter_code
_entity_poly.pdbx_strand_id
1 'polypeptide(L)'
;MNYIYDKKYPVTSILLILTTLVFVGMLILRGFSYAEAQTVFEFGAVYSPTIIMNPIQIWRLFSAIFVHIGLEHFVVNVITLYFIGRQAEDIFGSRNFFLLYMMSGLMGNIFVFFFSPDALSAGASTALFGLFASIVTLHYVVRDSYIQQLGQSYMTLIVVNIIFSFMPGI
;
A
#
# COMPACT_ATOMS: atom_id res chain seq x y z
N MET A 1 9.10 20.87 15.67
CA MET A 1 8.43 19.61 15.34
C MET A 1 8.81 19.26 13.92
N ASN A 2 9.59 18.18 13.70
CA ASN A 2 9.96 17.78 12.33
C ASN A 2 8.75 17.06 11.72
N TYR A 3 8.00 17.75 10.88
CA TYR A 3 6.79 17.23 10.23
C TYR A 3 7.07 16.13 9.18
N ILE A 4 8.33 15.98 8.74
CA ILE A 4 8.73 15.06 7.68
C ILE A 4 9.15 13.69 8.24
N TYR A 5 9.80 13.68 9.42
CA TYR A 5 10.29 12.44 10.05
C TYR A 5 9.94 12.43 11.53
N ASP A 6 9.09 11.49 11.93
CA ASP A 6 8.73 11.29 13.34
C ASP A 6 9.59 10.16 13.93
N LYS A 7 10.44 10.51 14.89
CA LYS A 7 11.33 9.54 15.56
C LYS A 7 10.56 8.45 16.31
N LYS A 8 9.30 8.70 16.68
CA LYS A 8 8.45 7.71 17.33
C LYS A 8 7.98 6.65 16.33
N TYR A 9 7.78 7.04 15.06
CA TYR A 9 7.30 6.17 13.98
C TYR A 9 8.25 6.20 12.77
N PRO A 10 9.48 5.67 12.95
CA PRO A 10 10.51 5.80 11.93
C PRO A 10 10.16 5.09 10.64
N VAL A 11 9.57 3.90 10.71
CA VAL A 11 9.24 3.11 9.51
C VAL A 11 8.07 3.72 8.77
N THR A 12 7.01 4.12 9.46
CA THR A 12 5.89 4.86 8.84
C THR A 12 6.39 6.09 8.11
N SER A 13 7.27 6.89 8.76
CA SER A 13 7.85 8.09 8.15
C SER A 13 8.67 7.77 6.90
N ILE A 14 9.51 6.74 6.93
CA ILE A 14 10.32 6.31 5.78
C ILE A 14 9.41 5.86 4.62
N LEU A 15 8.39 5.04 4.89
CA LEU A 15 7.47 4.57 3.87
C LEU A 15 6.69 5.74 3.23
N LEU A 16 6.22 6.69 4.04
CA LEU A 16 5.57 7.91 3.55
C LEU A 16 6.48 8.75 2.66
N ILE A 17 7.74 8.97 3.11
CA ILE A 17 8.74 9.72 2.34
C ILE A 17 9.02 9.02 1.01
N LEU A 18 9.28 7.71 1.00
CA LEU A 18 9.57 6.94 -0.21
C LEU A 18 8.39 7.01 -1.20
N THR A 19 7.18 6.76 -0.73
CA THR A 19 5.97 6.84 -1.56
C THR A 19 5.77 8.23 -2.15
N THR A 20 5.99 9.27 -1.33
CA THR A 20 5.88 10.67 -1.78
C THR A 20 6.97 11.02 -2.79
N LEU A 21 8.22 10.59 -2.58
CA LEU A 21 9.33 10.85 -3.50
C LEU A 21 9.08 10.20 -4.87
N VAL A 22 8.56 8.96 -4.90
CA VAL A 22 8.20 8.31 -6.17
C VAL A 22 7.11 9.09 -6.88
N PHE A 23 6.03 9.47 -6.18
CA PHE A 23 4.92 10.21 -6.78
C PHE A 23 5.34 11.61 -7.28
N VAL A 24 6.12 12.35 -6.49
CA VAL A 24 6.68 13.65 -6.90
C VAL A 24 7.63 13.48 -8.09
N GLY A 25 8.43 12.41 -8.13
CA GLY A 25 9.26 12.05 -9.27
C GLY A 25 8.43 11.84 -10.54
N MET A 26 7.29 11.14 -10.47
CA MET A 26 6.36 10.99 -11.59
C MET A 26 5.86 12.36 -12.08
N LEU A 27 5.42 13.22 -11.16
CA LEU A 27 4.95 14.57 -11.50
C LEU A 27 6.03 15.44 -12.18
N ILE A 28 7.25 15.44 -11.65
CA ILE A 28 8.35 16.27 -12.18
C ILE A 28 8.78 15.76 -13.57
N LEU A 29 8.91 14.45 -13.75
CA LEU A 29 9.45 13.87 -14.97
C LEU A 29 8.41 13.74 -16.09
N ARG A 30 7.12 13.67 -15.77
CA ARG A 30 6.04 13.43 -16.74
C ARG A 30 4.97 14.52 -16.78
N GLY A 31 5.01 15.51 -15.89
CA GLY A 31 4.06 16.60 -15.85
C GLY A 31 2.62 16.09 -15.79
N PHE A 32 1.76 16.53 -16.71
CA PHE A 32 0.35 16.14 -16.75
C PHE A 32 0.12 14.66 -17.12
N SER A 33 1.10 13.99 -17.71
CA SER A 33 1.03 12.55 -18.04
C SER A 33 1.42 11.63 -16.89
N TYR A 34 1.58 12.13 -15.68
CA TYR A 34 2.01 11.36 -14.51
C TYR A 34 1.10 10.17 -14.16
N ALA A 35 -0.20 10.26 -14.48
CA ALA A 35 -1.20 9.22 -14.20
C ALA A 35 -1.47 8.28 -15.39
N GLU A 36 -0.84 8.52 -16.54
CA GLU A 36 -1.00 7.66 -17.71
C GLU A 36 -0.40 6.27 -17.47
N ALA A 37 -1.02 5.23 -18.02
CA ALA A 37 -0.60 3.85 -17.89
C ALA A 37 0.88 3.64 -18.25
N GLN A 38 1.37 4.30 -19.29
CA GLN A 38 2.76 4.27 -19.71
C GLN A 38 3.69 4.77 -18.59
N THR A 39 3.39 5.91 -17.97
CA THR A 39 4.20 6.46 -16.88
C THR A 39 4.19 5.55 -15.66
N VAL A 40 3.02 5.07 -15.26
CA VAL A 40 2.86 4.16 -14.13
C VAL A 40 3.68 2.88 -14.35
N PHE A 41 3.66 2.33 -15.58
CA PHE A 41 4.47 1.18 -15.98
C PHE A 41 5.97 1.47 -15.90
N GLU A 42 6.43 2.60 -16.44
CA GLU A 42 7.85 2.99 -16.44
C GLU A 42 8.41 3.18 -15.03
N PHE A 43 7.58 3.65 -14.10
CA PHE A 43 7.95 3.81 -12.69
C PHE A 43 7.88 2.51 -11.87
N GLY A 44 7.47 1.39 -12.48
CA GLY A 44 7.61 0.07 -11.89
C GLY A 44 6.31 -0.58 -11.39
N ALA A 45 5.17 -0.25 -12.01
CA ALA A 45 3.93 -0.99 -11.82
C ALA A 45 4.07 -2.47 -12.26
N VAL A 46 3.29 -3.35 -11.65
CA VAL A 46 3.19 -4.75 -12.05
C VAL A 46 2.40 -4.84 -13.36
N TYR A 47 2.98 -5.53 -14.34
CA TYR A 47 2.31 -5.99 -15.53
C TYR A 47 2.87 -7.37 -15.88
N SER A 48 2.05 -8.40 -15.69
CA SER A 48 2.50 -9.79 -15.71
C SER A 48 3.14 -10.22 -17.02
N PRO A 49 2.63 -9.84 -18.21
CA PRO A 49 3.29 -10.21 -19.48
C PRO A 49 4.74 -9.76 -19.55
N THR A 50 5.06 -8.57 -19.05
CA THR A 50 6.44 -8.07 -19.04
C THR A 50 7.36 -8.92 -18.17
N ILE A 51 6.89 -9.35 -17.00
CA ILE A 51 7.65 -10.18 -16.08
C ILE A 51 7.85 -11.59 -16.66
N ILE A 52 6.82 -12.14 -17.33
CA ILE A 52 6.89 -13.45 -17.98
C ILE A 52 7.88 -13.43 -19.15
N MET A 53 7.85 -12.39 -19.98
CA MET A 53 8.75 -12.24 -21.12
C MET A 53 10.20 -11.94 -20.68
N ASN A 54 10.37 -11.23 -19.60
CA ASN A 54 11.67 -10.87 -19.05
C ASN A 54 11.69 -11.01 -17.52
N PRO A 55 12.10 -12.17 -16.95
CA PRO A 55 12.12 -12.42 -15.52
C PRO A 55 12.95 -11.44 -14.69
N ILE A 56 13.87 -10.69 -15.31
CA ILE A 56 14.61 -9.62 -14.63
C ILE A 56 13.65 -8.55 -14.08
N GLN A 57 12.47 -8.39 -14.71
CA GLN A 57 11.45 -7.42 -14.28
C GLN A 57 10.69 -7.82 -12.99
N ILE A 58 11.07 -8.91 -12.33
CA ILE A 58 10.46 -9.36 -11.07
C ILE A 58 10.52 -8.30 -9.95
N TRP A 59 11.45 -7.35 -10.02
CA TRP A 59 11.55 -6.22 -9.10
C TRP A 59 10.27 -5.37 -9.07
N ARG A 60 9.45 -5.42 -10.12
CA ARG A 60 8.16 -4.73 -10.21
C ARG A 60 7.17 -5.18 -9.13
N LEU A 61 7.26 -6.42 -8.68
CA LEU A 61 6.44 -6.92 -7.57
C LEU A 61 6.69 -6.13 -6.28
N PHE A 62 7.89 -5.57 -6.14
CA PHE A 62 8.27 -4.75 -5.00
C PHE A 62 8.01 -3.25 -5.25
N SER A 63 8.46 -2.71 -6.37
CA SER A 63 8.37 -1.26 -6.66
C SER A 63 6.94 -0.77 -6.79
N ALA A 64 6.02 -1.61 -7.29
CA ALA A 64 4.61 -1.26 -7.44
C ALA A 64 3.94 -0.83 -6.13
N ILE A 65 4.44 -1.27 -4.97
CA ILE A 65 3.94 -0.84 -3.65
C ILE A 65 4.06 0.68 -3.46
N PHE A 66 5.04 1.32 -4.12
CA PHE A 66 5.35 2.75 -3.98
C PHE A 66 4.82 3.61 -5.13
N VAL A 67 4.46 3.00 -6.25
CA VAL A 67 3.90 3.68 -7.42
C VAL A 67 2.39 3.88 -7.24
N HIS A 68 1.85 5.03 -7.67
CA HIS A 68 0.42 5.33 -7.51
C HIS A 68 -0.20 5.87 -8.80
N ILE A 69 -1.42 5.40 -9.10
CA ILE A 69 -2.19 5.77 -10.30
C ILE A 69 -3.06 6.98 -9.95
N GLY A 70 -2.56 8.18 -10.28
CA GLY A 70 -3.29 9.41 -10.06
C GLY A 70 -3.23 9.96 -8.62
N LEU A 71 -3.67 11.20 -8.49
CA LEU A 71 -3.57 11.97 -7.24
C LEU A 71 -4.49 11.43 -6.13
N GLU A 72 -5.72 11.08 -6.47
CA GLU A 72 -6.69 10.57 -5.48
C GLU A 72 -6.19 9.28 -4.84
N HIS A 73 -5.73 8.33 -5.66
CA HIS A 73 -5.19 7.06 -5.19
C HIS A 73 -3.96 7.28 -4.29
N PHE A 74 -3.04 8.18 -4.68
CA PHE A 74 -1.90 8.55 -3.86
C PHE A 74 -2.33 9.15 -2.52
N VAL A 75 -3.20 10.17 -2.53
CA VAL A 75 -3.63 10.87 -1.31
C VAL A 75 -4.32 9.93 -0.32
N VAL A 76 -5.26 9.10 -0.81
CA VAL A 76 -5.96 8.13 0.04
C VAL A 76 -4.98 7.14 0.68
N ASN A 77 -4.04 6.60 -0.09
CA ASN A 77 -3.04 5.66 0.45
C ASN A 77 -2.10 6.33 1.47
N VAL A 78 -1.62 7.55 1.18
CA VAL A 78 -0.72 8.29 2.09
C VAL A 78 -1.43 8.65 3.40
N ILE A 79 -2.67 9.13 3.35
CA ILE A 79 -3.46 9.43 4.55
C ILE A 79 -3.69 8.13 5.36
N THR A 80 -4.09 7.06 4.68
CA THR A 80 -4.30 5.77 5.31
C THR A 80 -3.01 5.26 5.96
N LEU A 81 -1.90 5.28 5.25
CA LEU A 81 -0.59 4.87 5.78
C LEU A 81 -0.16 5.73 6.97
N TYR A 82 -0.42 7.04 6.94
CA TYR A 82 -0.09 7.94 8.05
C TYR A 82 -0.81 7.53 9.35
N PHE A 83 -2.12 7.28 9.29
CA PHE A 83 -2.88 6.93 10.49
C PHE A 83 -2.67 5.47 10.91
N ILE A 84 -2.80 4.54 9.98
CA ILE A 84 -2.78 3.11 10.28
C ILE A 84 -1.35 2.60 10.44
N GLY A 85 -0.40 3.13 9.68
CA GLY A 85 1.00 2.80 9.83
C GLY A 85 1.49 3.11 11.24
N ARG A 86 1.16 4.29 11.78
CA ARG A 86 1.54 4.67 13.16
C ARG A 86 0.93 3.73 14.21
N GLN A 87 -0.34 3.37 14.04
CA GLN A 87 -1.01 2.43 14.96
C GLN A 87 -0.41 1.03 14.85
N ALA A 88 -0.15 0.55 13.64
CA ALA A 88 0.49 -0.74 13.42
C ALA A 88 1.93 -0.75 13.96
N GLU A 89 2.67 0.34 13.78
CA GLU A 89 4.03 0.48 14.32
C GLU A 89 4.05 0.52 15.85
N ASP A 90 3.06 1.16 16.50
CA ASP A 90 2.87 1.12 17.97
C ASP A 90 2.54 -0.31 18.47
N ILE A 91 1.69 -1.05 17.74
CA ILE A 91 1.22 -2.39 18.14
C ILE A 91 2.30 -3.46 17.91
N PHE A 92 2.91 -3.47 16.73
CA PHE A 92 3.81 -4.56 16.29
C PHE A 92 5.29 -4.24 16.50
N GLY A 93 5.63 -2.97 16.75
CA GLY A 93 6.98 -2.44 16.70
C GLY A 93 7.49 -2.26 15.26
N SER A 94 8.46 -1.36 15.07
CA SER A 94 8.94 -0.93 13.75
C SER A 94 9.37 -2.08 12.83
N ARG A 95 10.09 -3.08 13.37
CA ARG A 95 10.57 -4.22 12.57
C ARG A 95 9.43 -5.08 12.02
N ASN A 96 8.50 -5.49 12.90
CA ASN A 96 7.40 -6.36 12.50
C ASN A 96 6.40 -5.61 11.61
N PHE A 97 6.13 -4.35 11.90
CA PHE A 97 5.34 -3.49 11.04
C PHE A 97 5.93 -3.40 9.63
N PHE A 98 7.24 -3.15 9.50
CA PHE A 98 7.91 -3.13 8.19
C PHE A 98 7.74 -4.46 7.45
N LEU A 99 7.98 -5.58 8.12
CA LEU A 99 7.82 -6.91 7.51
C LEU A 99 6.38 -7.18 7.09
N LEU A 100 5.39 -6.87 7.94
CA LEU A 100 3.98 -7.03 7.61
C LEU A 100 3.59 -6.19 6.39
N TYR A 101 3.99 -4.91 6.37
CA TYR A 101 3.69 -4.02 5.25
C TYR A 101 4.29 -4.52 3.94
N MET A 102 5.59 -4.82 3.94
CA MET A 102 6.31 -5.24 2.73
C MET A 102 5.85 -6.61 2.23
N MET A 103 5.67 -7.59 3.14
CA MET A 103 5.21 -8.92 2.77
C MET A 103 3.77 -8.91 2.26
N SER A 104 2.89 -8.13 2.88
CA SER A 104 1.50 -7.99 2.42
C SER A 104 1.43 -7.37 1.03
N GLY A 105 2.19 -6.29 0.79
CA GLY A 105 2.26 -5.66 -0.52
C GLY A 105 2.83 -6.59 -1.59
N LEU A 106 3.91 -7.29 -1.26
CA LEU A 106 4.54 -8.26 -2.16
C LEU A 106 3.58 -9.42 -2.49
N MET A 107 2.94 -10.01 -1.49
CA MET A 107 1.99 -11.12 -1.70
C MET A 107 0.77 -10.68 -2.49
N GLY A 108 0.25 -9.46 -2.26
CA GLY A 108 -0.82 -8.90 -3.08
C GLY A 108 -0.41 -8.73 -4.55
N ASN A 109 0.79 -8.23 -4.81
CA ASN A 109 1.32 -8.09 -6.16
C ASN A 109 1.60 -9.46 -6.83
N ILE A 110 2.04 -10.46 -6.07
CA ILE A 110 2.15 -11.85 -6.55
C ILE A 110 0.76 -12.41 -6.91
N PHE A 111 -0.26 -12.10 -6.09
CA PHE A 111 -1.63 -12.52 -6.40
C PHE A 111 -2.13 -11.88 -7.70
N VAL A 112 -1.90 -10.56 -7.89
CA VAL A 112 -2.22 -9.87 -9.15
C VAL A 112 -1.49 -10.51 -10.32
N PHE A 113 -0.21 -10.84 -10.16
CA PHE A 113 0.60 -11.48 -11.20
C PHE A 113 -0.03 -12.79 -11.72
N PHE A 114 -0.62 -13.60 -10.85
CA PHE A 114 -1.21 -14.88 -11.24
C PHE A 114 -2.68 -14.78 -11.65
N PHE A 115 -3.46 -13.93 -11.00
CA PHE A 115 -4.92 -13.93 -11.14
C PHE A 115 -5.49 -12.77 -11.95
N SER A 116 -4.68 -11.75 -12.23
CA SER A 116 -5.07 -10.59 -13.04
C SER A 116 -3.93 -10.18 -13.98
N PRO A 117 -3.44 -11.09 -14.84
CA PRO A 117 -2.21 -10.89 -15.59
C PRO A 117 -2.26 -9.68 -16.54
N ASP A 118 -3.42 -9.33 -17.05
CA ASP A 118 -3.60 -8.22 -17.99
C ASP A 118 -3.80 -6.85 -17.29
N ALA A 119 -3.89 -6.85 -15.96
CA ALA A 119 -4.03 -5.63 -15.19
C ALA A 119 -2.68 -4.94 -14.97
N LEU A 120 -2.64 -3.63 -15.19
CA LEU A 120 -1.55 -2.78 -14.71
C LEU A 120 -1.86 -2.42 -13.25
N SER A 121 -1.04 -2.92 -12.31
CA SER A 121 -1.28 -2.76 -10.87
C SER A 121 -0.17 -2.00 -10.18
N ALA A 122 -0.57 -1.03 -9.37
CA ALA A 122 0.33 -0.22 -8.54
C ALA A 122 -0.44 0.35 -7.35
N GLY A 123 0.25 0.57 -6.24
CA GLY A 123 -0.29 1.21 -5.04
C GLY A 123 0.06 0.48 -3.74
N ALA A 124 0.03 1.22 -2.65
CA ALA A 124 0.26 0.71 -1.30
C ALA A 124 -0.95 -0.08 -0.74
N SER A 125 -2.08 -0.09 -1.44
CA SER A 125 -3.36 -0.60 -0.93
C SER A 125 -3.29 -2.06 -0.46
N THR A 126 -2.61 -2.94 -1.19
CA THR A 126 -2.43 -4.35 -0.78
C THR A 126 -1.67 -4.49 0.53
N ALA A 127 -0.63 -3.67 0.74
CA ALA A 127 0.11 -3.60 2.00
C ALA A 127 -0.77 -3.08 3.15
N LEU A 128 -1.57 -2.04 2.89
CA LEU A 128 -2.49 -1.47 3.86
C LEU A 128 -3.61 -2.46 4.26
N PHE A 129 -4.17 -3.19 3.30
CA PHE A 129 -5.13 -4.26 3.60
C PHE A 129 -4.53 -5.37 4.46
N GLY A 130 -3.25 -5.70 4.26
CA GLY A 130 -2.53 -6.64 5.12
C GLY A 130 -2.39 -6.13 6.56
N LEU A 131 -2.15 -4.84 6.76
CA LEU A 131 -2.13 -4.22 8.10
C LEU A 131 -3.52 -4.27 8.75
N PHE A 132 -4.57 -3.92 8.00
CA PHE A 132 -5.95 -4.04 8.51
C PHE A 132 -6.25 -5.48 8.95
N ALA A 133 -5.95 -6.46 8.10
CA ALA A 133 -6.18 -7.86 8.40
C ALA A 133 -5.39 -8.32 9.64
N SER A 134 -4.16 -7.85 9.82
CA SER A 134 -3.34 -8.17 10.99
C SER A 134 -3.96 -7.64 12.29
N ILE A 135 -4.46 -6.40 12.28
CA ILE A 135 -5.10 -5.79 13.46
C ILE A 135 -6.47 -6.45 13.73
N VAL A 136 -7.23 -6.78 12.68
CA VAL A 136 -8.48 -7.55 12.82
C VAL A 136 -8.20 -8.95 13.40
N THR A 137 -7.10 -9.60 13.00
CA THR A 137 -6.71 -10.88 13.60
C THR A 137 -6.42 -10.75 15.08
N LEU A 138 -5.74 -9.68 15.50
CA LEU A 138 -5.49 -9.41 16.93
C LEU A 138 -6.78 -9.20 17.72
N HIS A 139 -7.82 -8.61 17.13
CA HIS A 139 -9.14 -8.46 17.76
C HIS A 139 -9.70 -9.80 18.27
N TYR A 140 -9.47 -10.90 17.55
CA TYR A 140 -9.96 -12.22 17.96
C TYR A 140 -9.04 -12.95 18.94
N VAL A 141 -7.76 -12.56 19.02
CA VAL A 141 -6.75 -13.28 19.81
C VAL A 141 -6.45 -12.55 21.13
N VAL A 142 -6.48 -11.22 21.12
CA VAL A 142 -6.06 -10.39 22.26
C VAL A 142 -7.29 -9.80 22.95
N ARG A 143 -7.39 -9.98 24.28
CA ARG A 143 -8.49 -9.45 25.11
C ARG A 143 -8.17 -8.06 25.67
N ASP A 144 -7.68 -7.17 24.84
CA ASP A 144 -7.44 -5.77 25.19
C ASP A 144 -8.53 -4.88 24.59
N SER A 145 -9.10 -3.98 25.39
CA SER A 145 -10.26 -3.16 24.95
C SER A 145 -9.91 -2.21 23.79
N TYR A 146 -8.69 -1.69 23.76
CA TYR A 146 -8.23 -0.82 22.67
C TYR A 146 -8.09 -1.62 21.37
N ILE A 147 -7.44 -2.79 21.42
CA ILE A 147 -7.29 -3.68 20.27
C ILE A 147 -8.66 -4.16 19.75
N GLN A 148 -9.60 -4.43 20.67
CA GLN A 148 -10.96 -4.84 20.31
C GLN A 148 -11.72 -3.76 19.53
N GLN A 149 -11.69 -2.51 20.01
CA GLN A 149 -12.33 -1.38 19.33
C GLN A 149 -11.67 -1.09 17.98
N LEU A 150 -10.34 -1.12 17.94
CA LEU A 150 -9.56 -0.85 16.75
C LEU A 150 -9.85 -1.90 15.66
N GLY A 151 -9.81 -3.18 16.01
CA GLY A 151 -10.11 -4.29 15.11
C GLY A 151 -11.53 -4.23 14.54
N GLN A 152 -12.52 -3.84 15.35
CA GLN A 152 -13.90 -3.65 14.87
C GLN A 152 -13.99 -2.50 13.85
N SER A 153 -13.30 -1.39 14.11
CA SER A 153 -13.24 -0.26 13.18
C SER A 153 -12.61 -0.66 11.86
N TYR A 154 -11.52 -1.43 11.87
CA TYR A 154 -10.85 -1.88 10.65
C TYR A 154 -11.62 -2.95 9.90
N MET A 155 -12.35 -3.82 10.60
CA MET A 155 -13.26 -4.76 9.95
C MET A 155 -14.32 -4.00 9.14
N THR A 156 -14.89 -2.94 9.72
CA THR A 156 -15.85 -2.08 9.01
C THR A 156 -15.21 -1.43 7.78
N LEU A 157 -13.99 -0.90 7.89
CA LEU A 157 -13.28 -0.31 6.75
C LEU A 157 -13.00 -1.34 5.64
N ILE A 158 -12.59 -2.57 5.98
CA ILE A 158 -12.39 -3.65 5.01
C ILE A 158 -13.70 -3.94 4.27
N VAL A 159 -14.80 -4.14 5.01
CA VAL A 159 -16.10 -4.45 4.42
C VAL A 159 -16.57 -3.32 3.49
N VAL A 160 -16.46 -2.08 3.94
CA VAL A 160 -16.81 -0.90 3.13
C VAL A 160 -15.98 -0.84 1.85
N ASN A 161 -14.66 -1.02 1.93
CA ASN A 161 -13.80 -1.02 0.73
C ASN A 161 -14.14 -2.17 -0.23
N ILE A 162 -14.44 -3.37 0.28
CA ILE A 162 -14.85 -4.50 -0.55
C ILE A 162 -16.17 -4.15 -1.27
N ILE A 163 -17.16 -3.61 -0.56
CA ILE A 163 -18.43 -3.21 -1.17
C ILE A 163 -18.19 -2.18 -2.28
N PHE A 164 -17.40 -1.14 -2.02
CA PHE A 164 -17.08 -0.12 -3.03
C PHE A 164 -16.34 -0.69 -4.25
N SER A 165 -15.49 -1.71 -4.07
CA SER A 165 -14.80 -2.37 -5.19
C SER A 165 -15.72 -3.10 -6.17
N PHE A 166 -16.95 -3.42 -5.75
CA PHE A 166 -17.96 -4.06 -6.61
C PHE A 166 -19.02 -3.07 -7.14
N MET A 167 -18.94 -1.80 -6.78
CA MET A 167 -19.90 -0.81 -7.30
C MET A 167 -19.54 -0.39 -8.73
N PRO A 168 -20.51 -0.42 -9.67
CA PRO A 168 -20.26 -0.01 -11.04
C PRO A 168 -19.96 1.51 -11.08
N GLY A 169 -18.87 1.89 -11.72
CA GLY A 169 -18.56 3.29 -12.03
C GLY A 169 -17.69 4.03 -11.01
N ILE A 170 -17.05 3.33 -10.09
CA ILE A 170 -15.97 3.89 -9.26
C ILE A 170 -14.63 3.31 -9.68
#